data_1f21b6e5c8337d8072b6db48dd51493f
#
_entry.id   1f21b6e5c8337d8072b6db48dd51493f
#
_cell.length_a   1.000
_cell.length_b   1.000
_cell.length_c   1.000
_cell.angle_alpha   90.00
_cell.angle_beta   90.00
_cell.angle_gamma   90.00
#
_symmetry.space_group_name_H-M   'P 1'
#
loop_
_entity.id
_entity.type
_entity.pdbx_description
1 polymer ?
#
loop_
_entity_poly.entity_id
_entity_poly.type
_entity_poly.pdbx_seq_one_letter_code
_entity_poly.pdbx_strand_id
1 'polypeptide(L)'
;MKKSKSNSVAAYQKYGPNSTALTGMPGIRYVGKEPAIPAVPCTIHAPVDGGMVMADRAYILIHVMPGQTSQVVRALGEIKQIKTIDPCWGKPDIIAIVEVPDQDALTQLVLSRIHSIEGVSQTDTHLVYQLKDSKAK
;
A
#
# COMPACT_ATOMS: atom_id res chain seq x y z
N MET A 1 23.01 -28.41 -34.03
CA MET A 1 22.03 -27.99 -33.06
C MET A 1 22.69 -27.65 -31.76
N LYS A 2 22.94 -26.36 -31.51
CA LYS A 2 23.54 -25.87 -30.27
C LYS A 2 22.43 -25.43 -29.33
N LYS A 3 22.29 -26.11 -28.20
CA LYS A 3 21.35 -25.75 -27.14
C LYS A 3 21.90 -24.53 -26.41
N SER A 4 21.23 -23.40 -26.52
CA SER A 4 21.40 -22.24 -25.69
C SER A 4 20.95 -22.59 -24.26
N LYS A 5 21.91 -22.74 -23.34
CA LYS A 5 21.61 -22.83 -21.92
C LYS A 5 21.50 -21.39 -21.39
N SER A 6 20.33 -21.03 -20.94
CA SER A 6 20.05 -19.74 -20.33
C SER A 6 20.91 -19.53 -19.08
N ASN A 7 21.64 -18.45 -19.07
CA ASN A 7 22.53 -18.02 -17.98
C ASN A 7 21.81 -17.39 -16.77
N SER A 8 20.55 -17.70 -16.58
CA SER A 8 19.77 -17.07 -15.50
C SER A 8 19.98 -17.69 -14.11
N VAL A 9 20.61 -18.85 -14.02
CA VAL A 9 20.84 -19.52 -12.73
C VAL A 9 22.15 -19.08 -12.07
N ALA A 10 23.11 -18.59 -12.85
CA ALA A 10 24.43 -18.21 -12.33
C ALA A 10 24.41 -16.87 -11.54
N ALA A 11 23.43 -16.01 -11.79
CA ALA A 11 23.32 -14.73 -11.09
C ALA A 11 22.77 -14.85 -9.67
N TYR A 12 21.97 -15.87 -9.40
CA TYR A 12 21.36 -16.03 -8.08
C TYR A 12 22.29 -16.64 -7.04
N GLN A 13 23.29 -17.43 -7.49
CA GLN A 13 24.28 -18.04 -6.59
C GLN A 13 25.36 -17.07 -6.11
N LYS A 14 25.49 -15.90 -6.75
CA LYS A 14 26.52 -14.94 -6.39
C LYS A 14 26.16 -14.10 -5.14
N TYR A 15 24.90 -14.11 -4.75
CA TYR A 15 24.39 -13.36 -3.60
C TYR A 15 23.58 -14.26 -2.66
N GLY A 16 24.15 -15.38 -2.27
CA GLY A 16 23.56 -16.24 -1.24
C GLY A 16 23.45 -15.51 0.11
N PRO A 17 22.55 -15.96 1.01
CA PRO A 17 22.25 -15.28 2.28
C PRO A 17 23.43 -15.22 3.27
N ASN A 18 24.58 -15.78 2.90
CA ASN A 18 25.79 -15.81 3.72
C ASN A 18 27.02 -15.19 3.03
N SER A 19 26.84 -14.32 2.04
CA SER A 19 28.01 -13.68 1.48
C SER A 19 28.47 -12.56 2.42
N THR A 20 29.40 -12.90 3.29
CA THR A 20 30.26 -11.97 4.04
C THR A 20 31.18 -11.13 3.14
N ALA A 21 30.88 -11.05 1.86
CA ALA A 21 31.71 -10.37 0.87
C ALA A 21 31.58 -8.83 0.88
N LEU A 22 30.80 -8.26 1.80
CA LEU A 22 30.71 -6.80 1.98
C LEU A 22 31.75 -6.24 2.95
N THR A 23 32.60 -7.06 3.55
CA THR A 23 33.66 -6.64 4.47
C THR A 23 34.95 -6.21 3.77
N GLY A 24 34.96 -6.05 2.47
CA GLY A 24 36.18 -5.78 1.70
C GLY A 24 36.14 -4.60 0.75
N MET A 25 35.13 -3.76 0.74
CA MET A 25 35.13 -2.56 -0.08
C MET A 25 35.70 -1.38 0.73
N PRO A 26 36.91 -0.88 0.41
CA PRO A 26 37.42 0.33 1.03
C PRO A 26 36.62 1.52 0.49
N GLY A 27 35.83 2.16 1.31
CA GLY A 27 35.22 3.44 0.99
C GLY A 27 33.75 3.63 1.36
N ILE A 28 33.01 2.61 1.73
CA ILE A 28 31.64 2.80 2.25
C ILE A 28 31.72 2.73 3.77
N ARG A 29 32.04 3.85 4.39
CA ARG A 29 31.74 4.05 5.79
C ARG A 29 30.24 4.26 5.88
N TYR A 30 29.49 3.24 6.24
CA TYR A 30 28.21 3.45 6.91
C TYR A 30 28.51 4.16 8.21
N VAL A 31 28.53 5.48 8.18
CA VAL A 31 28.46 6.27 9.38
C VAL A 31 27.07 6.02 9.92
N GLY A 32 27.02 5.10 10.89
CA GLY A 32 25.77 4.68 11.51
C GLY A 32 25.06 5.85 12.17
N LYS A 33 24.14 6.37 11.44
CA LYS A 33 22.87 6.86 11.93
C LYS A 33 21.87 6.24 10.98
N GLU A 34 21.45 5.04 11.34
CA GLU A 34 20.17 4.58 10.83
C GLU A 34 19.21 5.74 11.06
N PRO A 35 18.56 6.26 9.99
CA PRO A 35 17.41 7.10 10.24
C PRO A 35 16.49 6.20 11.04
N ALA A 36 16.31 6.53 12.31
CA ALA A 36 15.30 5.89 13.12
C ALA A 36 14.05 5.94 12.29
N ILE A 37 13.64 4.79 11.76
CA ILE A 37 12.32 4.64 11.18
C ILE A 37 11.43 5.05 12.33
N PRO A 38 10.72 6.20 12.24
CA PRO A 38 9.80 6.54 13.29
C PRO A 38 8.88 5.34 13.36
N ALA A 39 8.89 4.67 14.51
CA ALA A 39 7.93 3.64 14.80
C ALA A 39 6.59 4.31 14.51
N VAL A 40 5.98 3.92 13.38
CA VAL A 40 4.63 4.35 13.08
C VAL A 40 3.85 3.80 14.25
N PRO A 41 3.35 4.63 15.15
CA PRO A 41 2.49 4.09 16.19
C PRO A 41 1.38 3.41 15.42
N CYS A 42 1.15 2.13 15.68
CA CYS A 42 -0.14 1.53 15.44
C CYS A 42 -1.11 2.34 16.29
N THR A 43 -1.46 3.50 15.81
CA THR A 43 -2.48 4.32 16.44
C THR A 43 -3.76 3.62 16.16
N ILE A 44 -4.11 2.70 17.04
CA ILE A 44 -5.48 2.35 17.29
C ILE A 44 -6.16 3.70 17.46
N HIS A 45 -6.93 4.04 16.50
CA HIS A 45 -7.63 5.28 16.29
C HIS A 45 -8.14 5.86 17.60
N ALA A 46 -7.50 6.92 18.07
CA ALA A 46 -8.08 7.77 19.08
C ALA A 46 -9.31 8.46 18.47
N PRO A 47 -10.48 8.42 19.10
CA PRO A 47 -11.63 9.17 18.61
C PRO A 47 -11.26 10.66 18.60
N VAL A 48 -11.30 11.26 17.43
CA VAL A 48 -11.22 12.72 17.32
C VAL A 48 -12.51 13.31 17.89
N ASP A 49 -12.34 14.06 18.95
CA ASP A 49 -13.39 14.83 19.59
C ASP A 49 -14.18 15.70 18.60
N GLY A 50 -15.46 15.74 18.84
CA GLY A 50 -16.34 16.81 18.38
C GLY A 50 -17.11 16.53 17.10
N GLY A 51 -18.28 15.95 17.29
CA GLY A 51 -19.30 15.82 16.27
C GLY A 51 -19.33 14.43 15.67
N MET A 52 -20.42 13.76 15.93
CA MET A 52 -20.78 12.44 15.44
C MET A 52 -21.00 12.49 13.92
N VAL A 53 -19.95 12.79 13.16
CA VAL A 53 -19.95 12.51 11.74
C VAL A 53 -19.68 11.02 11.67
N MET A 54 -20.69 10.24 11.39
CA MET A 54 -20.54 8.82 11.06
C MET A 54 -19.78 8.77 9.74
N ALA A 55 -18.47 8.82 9.80
CA ALA A 55 -17.65 8.65 8.64
C ALA A 55 -17.70 7.18 8.22
N ASP A 56 -18.19 6.93 7.03
CA ASP A 56 -18.15 5.61 6.44
C ASP A 56 -16.70 5.27 6.07
N ARG A 57 -16.26 4.11 6.53
CA ARG A 57 -14.94 3.57 6.22
C ARG A 57 -15.04 2.54 5.13
N ALA A 58 -14.14 2.61 4.16
CA ALA A 58 -14.07 1.60 3.11
C ALA A 58 -12.62 1.18 2.83
N TYR A 59 -12.48 -0.08 2.47
CA TYR A 59 -11.25 -0.64 1.93
C TYR A 59 -11.37 -0.67 0.41
N ILE A 60 -10.38 -0.10 -0.28
CA ILE A 60 -10.31 -0.14 -1.73
C ILE A 60 -9.09 -0.97 -2.11
N LEU A 61 -9.34 -2.10 -2.75
CA LEU A 61 -8.33 -2.98 -3.29
C LEU A 61 -8.09 -2.57 -4.74
N ILE A 62 -6.87 -2.18 -5.04
CA ILE A 62 -6.51 -1.60 -6.34
C ILE A 62 -5.56 -2.52 -7.06
N HIS A 63 -5.92 -2.90 -8.27
CA HIS A 63 -5.06 -3.61 -9.19
C HIS A 63 -4.40 -2.62 -10.14
N VAL A 64 -3.10 -2.72 -10.28
CA VAL A 64 -2.28 -1.78 -11.04
C VAL A 64 -1.61 -2.50 -12.20
N MET A 65 -1.42 -1.78 -13.29
CA MET A 65 -0.64 -2.30 -14.41
C MET A 65 0.83 -2.49 -14.00
N PRO A 66 1.51 -3.54 -14.48
CA PRO A 66 2.89 -3.84 -14.13
C PRO A 66 3.81 -2.61 -14.33
N GLY A 67 4.59 -2.30 -13.30
CA GLY A 67 5.55 -1.21 -13.33
C GLY A 67 4.99 0.18 -12.98
N GLN A 68 3.69 0.33 -12.77
CA GLN A 68 3.06 1.63 -12.48
C GLN A 68 2.70 1.86 -11.01
N THR A 69 2.98 0.90 -10.15
CA THR A 69 2.61 0.96 -8.72
C THR A 69 3.08 2.25 -8.04
N SER A 70 4.32 2.66 -8.26
CA SER A 70 4.87 3.88 -7.64
C SER A 70 4.15 5.15 -8.09
N GLN A 71 3.75 5.22 -9.36
CA GLN A 71 3.00 6.35 -9.91
C GLN A 71 1.61 6.41 -9.31
N VAL A 72 0.92 5.27 -9.26
CA VAL A 72 -0.43 5.17 -8.69
C VAL A 72 -0.43 5.50 -7.19
N VAL A 73 0.53 4.98 -6.42
CA VAL A 73 0.67 5.31 -4.97
C VAL A 73 0.83 6.81 -4.76
N ARG A 74 1.64 7.47 -5.59
CA ARG A 74 1.84 8.92 -5.51
C ARG A 74 0.56 9.69 -5.80
N ALA A 75 -0.15 9.31 -6.86
CA ALA A 75 -1.42 9.95 -7.23
C ALA A 75 -2.52 9.72 -6.17
N LEU A 76 -2.58 8.53 -5.57
CA LEU A 76 -3.49 8.25 -4.45
C LEU A 76 -3.17 9.10 -3.22
N GLY A 77 -1.88 9.39 -2.97
CA GLY A 77 -1.44 10.23 -1.86
C GLY A 77 -1.92 11.67 -1.92
N GLU A 78 -2.32 12.17 -3.09
CA GLU A 78 -2.88 13.51 -3.26
C GLU A 78 -4.37 13.59 -2.85
N ILE A 79 -5.01 12.46 -2.61
CA ILE A 79 -6.43 12.38 -2.28
C ILE A 79 -6.60 12.42 -0.76
N LYS A 80 -7.15 13.51 -0.24
CA LYS A 80 -7.30 13.76 1.20
C LYS A 80 -8.17 12.74 1.96
N GLN A 81 -9.12 12.14 1.28
CA GLN A 81 -10.04 11.14 1.83
C GLN A 81 -9.36 9.79 2.08
N ILE A 82 -8.23 9.54 1.44
CA ILE A 82 -7.44 8.33 1.65
C ILE A 82 -6.58 8.53 2.89
N LYS A 83 -6.75 7.66 3.87
CA LYS A 83 -6.02 7.72 5.14
C LYS A 83 -4.77 6.86 5.14
N THR A 84 -4.83 5.75 4.46
CA THR A 84 -3.72 4.79 4.38
C THR A 84 -3.62 4.24 2.98
N ILE A 85 -2.39 4.06 2.51
CA ILE A 85 -2.08 3.45 1.22
C ILE A 85 -0.98 2.42 1.47
N ASP A 86 -1.32 1.16 1.32
CA ASP A 86 -0.42 0.05 1.55
C ASP A 86 -0.17 -0.70 0.23
N PRO A 87 0.98 -0.50 -0.43
CA PRO A 87 1.37 -1.33 -1.56
C PRO A 87 1.70 -2.74 -1.08
N CYS A 88 1.21 -3.75 -1.80
CA CYS A 88 1.30 -5.15 -1.44
C CYS A 88 2.08 -5.96 -2.49
N TRP A 89 2.66 -7.07 -2.05
CA TRP A 89 3.18 -8.09 -2.96
C TRP A 89 2.07 -9.10 -3.27
N GLY A 90 1.59 -9.09 -4.50
CA GLY A 90 0.54 -10.01 -4.95
C GLY A 90 -0.71 -9.28 -5.42
N LYS A 91 -1.86 -9.92 -5.29
CA LYS A 91 -3.17 -9.35 -5.65
C LYS A 91 -4.01 -9.14 -4.39
N PRO A 92 -4.51 -7.94 -4.16
CA PRO A 92 -4.34 -6.70 -4.94
C PRO A 92 -2.92 -6.13 -4.84
N ASP A 93 -2.57 -5.19 -5.73
CA ASP A 93 -1.28 -4.52 -5.73
C ASP A 93 -1.21 -3.40 -4.67
N ILE A 94 -2.33 -2.77 -4.38
CA ILE A 94 -2.44 -1.70 -3.38
C ILE A 94 -3.74 -1.88 -2.60
N ILE A 95 -3.68 -1.67 -1.28
CA ILE A 95 -4.84 -1.55 -0.40
C ILE A 95 -4.91 -0.12 0.11
N ALA A 96 -6.01 0.57 -0.14
CA ALA A 96 -6.25 1.90 0.38
C ALA A 96 -7.39 1.90 1.39
N ILE A 97 -7.23 2.65 2.47
CA ILE A 97 -8.29 2.88 3.46
C ILE A 97 -8.79 4.30 3.27
N VAL A 98 -10.10 4.44 3.05
CA VAL A 98 -10.75 5.73 2.88
C VAL A 98 -11.78 5.97 3.96
N GLU A 99 -11.94 7.24 4.32
CA GLU A 99 -12.99 7.72 5.20
C GLU A 99 -13.76 8.83 4.49
N VAL A 100 -15.05 8.62 4.35
CA VAL A 100 -15.97 9.51 3.63
C VAL A 100 -17.24 9.75 4.47
N PRO A 101 -17.92 10.88 4.29
CA PRO A 101 -19.11 11.18 5.07
C PRO A 101 -20.30 10.28 4.73
N ASP A 102 -20.37 9.78 3.50
CA ASP A 102 -21.47 8.96 3.00
C ASP A 102 -21.05 8.10 1.79
N GLN A 103 -21.95 7.20 1.39
CA GLN A 103 -21.71 6.29 0.26
C GLN A 103 -21.68 6.99 -1.09
N ASP A 104 -22.37 8.10 -1.24
CA ASP A 104 -22.37 8.87 -2.49
C ASP A 104 -21.00 9.52 -2.70
N ALA A 105 -20.42 10.07 -1.62
CA ALA A 105 -19.07 10.59 -1.64
C ALA A 105 -18.03 9.50 -1.95
N LEU A 106 -18.24 8.26 -1.44
CA LEU A 106 -17.39 7.12 -1.76
C LEU A 106 -17.47 6.79 -3.25
N THR A 107 -18.66 6.71 -3.78
CA THR A 107 -18.90 6.39 -5.19
C THR A 107 -18.24 7.43 -6.10
N GLN A 108 -18.43 8.71 -5.81
CA GLN A 108 -17.79 9.78 -6.56
C GLN A 108 -16.27 9.73 -6.45
N LEU A 109 -15.72 9.45 -5.28
CA LEU A 109 -14.28 9.32 -5.07
C LEU A 109 -13.69 8.21 -5.95
N VAL A 110 -14.30 7.03 -5.92
CA VAL A 110 -13.83 5.87 -6.68
C VAL A 110 -13.91 6.15 -8.18
N LEU A 111 -15.08 6.58 -8.67
CA LEU A 111 -15.32 6.75 -10.10
C LEU A 111 -14.58 7.97 -10.69
N SER A 112 -14.56 9.10 -9.96
CA SER A 112 -14.01 10.35 -10.51
C SER A 112 -12.54 10.55 -10.23
N ARG A 113 -12.01 9.97 -9.14
CA ARG A 113 -10.64 10.17 -8.71
C ARG A 113 -9.77 8.96 -8.92
N ILE A 114 -10.19 7.81 -8.40
CA ILE A 114 -9.34 6.61 -8.42
C ILE A 114 -9.30 5.99 -9.82
N HIS A 115 -10.45 5.85 -10.48
CA HIS A 115 -10.49 5.30 -11.83
C HIS A 115 -9.84 6.23 -12.89
N SER A 116 -9.69 7.51 -12.60
CA SER A 116 -9.01 8.45 -13.51
C SER A 116 -7.48 8.38 -13.40
N ILE A 117 -6.95 7.67 -12.42
CA ILE A 117 -5.50 7.52 -12.25
C ILE A 117 -4.96 6.56 -13.32
N GLU A 118 -4.01 7.06 -14.11
CA GLU A 118 -3.34 6.23 -15.10
C GLU A 118 -2.56 5.11 -14.43
N GLY A 119 -2.75 3.88 -14.90
CA GLY A 119 -2.12 2.69 -14.34
C GLY A 119 -3.04 1.85 -13.45
N VAL A 120 -4.20 2.37 -13.05
CA VAL A 120 -5.22 1.56 -12.36
C VAL A 120 -5.94 0.69 -13.37
N SER A 121 -5.93 -0.63 -13.15
CA SER A 121 -6.61 -1.60 -14.03
C SER A 121 -7.99 -1.98 -13.51
N GLN A 122 -8.11 -2.17 -12.21
CA GLN A 122 -9.35 -2.57 -11.55
C GLN A 122 -9.35 -2.10 -10.10
N THR A 123 -10.53 -1.86 -9.56
CA THR A 123 -10.73 -1.55 -8.15
C THR A 123 -11.89 -2.34 -7.58
N ASP A 124 -11.70 -2.90 -6.40
CA ASP A 124 -12.76 -3.54 -5.62
C ASP A 124 -12.94 -2.77 -4.31
N THR A 125 -14.17 -2.30 -4.07
CA THR A 125 -14.47 -1.45 -2.91
C THR A 125 -15.30 -2.23 -1.89
N HIS A 126 -14.80 -2.31 -0.66
CA HIS A 126 -15.44 -2.98 0.46
C HIS A 126 -15.81 -1.95 1.52
N LEU A 127 -17.10 -1.66 1.62
CA LEU A 127 -17.61 -0.77 2.65
C LEU A 127 -17.65 -1.49 4.01
N VAL A 128 -17.11 -0.85 5.02
CA VAL A 128 -17.16 -1.35 6.40
C VAL A 128 -18.49 -0.95 7.01
N TYR A 129 -19.24 -1.92 7.48
CA TYR A 129 -20.45 -1.66 8.26
C TYR A 129 -20.28 -2.12 9.71
N GLN A 130 -20.87 -1.41 10.63
CA GLN A 130 -20.86 -1.78 12.04
C GLN A 130 -22.11 -2.60 12.35
N LEU A 131 -21.90 -3.81 12.84
CA LEU A 131 -22.99 -4.55 13.47
C LEU A 131 -23.35 -3.83 14.79
N LYS A 132 -24.52 -3.22 14.83
CA LYS A 132 -25.07 -2.82 16.12
C LYS A 132 -25.40 -4.11 16.84
N ASP A 133 -24.62 -4.45 17.86
CA ASP A 133 -24.97 -5.54 18.76
C ASP A 133 -26.37 -5.27 19.27
N SER A 134 -27.32 -6.03 18.77
CA SER A 134 -28.61 -6.12 19.41
C SER A 134 -28.30 -6.71 20.78
N LYS A 135 -28.36 -5.87 21.83
CA LYS A 135 -28.26 -6.35 23.21
C LYS A 135 -29.19 -7.53 23.32
N ALA A 136 -28.61 -8.72 23.34
CA ALA A 136 -29.35 -9.91 23.73
C ALA A 136 -29.80 -9.66 25.14
N LYS A 137 -31.12 -9.61 25.27
CA LYS A 137 -31.79 -9.59 26.58
C LYS A 137 -31.49 -10.88 27.30
#